data_68390e9b6c2ce95c007786d651d5278a
#
_entry.id   68390e9b6c2ce95c007786d651d5278a
#
_cell.length_a   1.000
_cell.length_b   1.000
_cell.length_c   1.000
_cell.angle_alpha   90.00
_cell.angle_beta   90.00
_cell.angle_gamma   90.00
#
_symmetry.space_group_name_H-M   'P 1'
#
loop_
_entity.id
_entity.type
_entity.pdbx_description
1 polymer ?
#
loop_
_entity_poly.entity_id
_entity_poly.type
_entity_poly.pdbx_seq_one_letter_code
_entity_poly.pdbx_strand_id
1 'polypeptide(L)'
;MAPMAIVRRTGPAEETQIQYRGQTTPGRAKLAFFQLGQVSLELIEPVGGPSTWQEQLDAHGESIHHIAFHIQGMQDKLDLLAENGIPLVQRGEYKGGRYAYVDGVAQLGAVLELLEND
;
A
#
# COMPACT_ATOMS: atom_id res chain seq x y z
N MET A 1 17.76 -11.68 19.75
CA MET A 1 16.64 -10.86 20.27
C MET A 1 15.64 -10.63 19.15
N ALA A 2 14.37 -10.89 19.43
CA ALA A 2 13.32 -10.65 18.44
C ALA A 2 13.19 -9.14 18.17
N PRO A 3 12.98 -8.71 16.91
CA PRO A 3 12.77 -7.31 16.61
C PRO A 3 11.47 -6.81 17.26
N MET A 4 11.47 -5.58 17.74
CA MET A 4 10.26 -4.95 18.27
C MET A 4 9.39 -4.47 17.13
N ALA A 5 8.10 -4.78 17.23
CA ALA A 5 7.12 -4.26 16.28
C ALA A 5 6.76 -2.81 16.60
N ILE A 6 6.65 -1.98 15.58
CA ILE A 6 6.02 -0.68 15.69
C ILE A 6 4.62 -0.82 15.12
N VAL A 7 3.61 -0.63 15.97
CA VAL A 7 2.20 -0.79 15.57
C VAL A 7 1.60 0.58 15.31
N ARG A 8 0.93 0.70 14.16
CA ARG A 8 0.27 1.94 13.75
C ARG A 8 -1.07 1.62 13.13
N ARG A 9 -1.93 2.63 13.03
CA ARG A 9 -3.15 2.56 12.23
C ARG A 9 -3.08 3.67 11.18
N THR A 10 -3.66 3.43 10.02
CA THR A 10 -3.86 4.50 9.06
C THR A 10 -4.75 5.57 9.72
N GLY A 11 -4.55 6.82 9.36
CA GLY A 11 -5.36 7.92 9.86
C GLY A 11 -6.82 7.83 9.43
N PRO A 12 -7.68 8.73 9.92
CA PRO A 12 -9.08 8.78 9.49
C PRO A 12 -9.18 9.21 8.02
N ALA A 13 -10.35 8.96 7.42
CA ALA A 13 -10.56 9.15 5.98
C ALA A 13 -10.25 10.57 5.51
N GLU A 14 -10.56 11.58 6.33
CA GLU A 14 -10.29 13.00 6.00
C GLU A 14 -8.80 13.32 5.93
N GLU A 15 -7.96 12.58 6.60
CA GLU A 15 -6.51 12.75 6.54
C GLU A 15 -5.87 11.91 5.44
N THR A 16 -6.31 10.67 5.28
CA THR A 16 -5.69 9.71 4.37
C THR A 16 -6.18 9.84 2.94
N GLN A 17 -7.41 10.29 2.75
CA GLN A 17 -8.03 10.48 1.43
C GLN A 17 -7.83 9.26 0.52
N ILE A 18 -8.04 8.06 1.08
CA ILE A 18 -7.79 6.82 0.36
C ILE A 18 -8.77 6.66 -0.79
N GLN A 19 -8.24 6.40 -1.97
CA GLN A 19 -9.01 6.03 -3.15
C GLN A 19 -8.68 4.60 -3.54
N TYR A 20 -9.71 3.79 -3.65
CA TYR A 20 -9.62 2.40 -4.05
C TYR A 20 -10.41 2.22 -5.33
N ARG A 21 -9.72 1.82 -6.41
CA ARG A 21 -10.29 1.68 -7.76
C ARG A 21 -11.04 2.95 -8.21
N GLY A 22 -10.42 4.11 -7.93
CA GLY A 22 -10.95 5.41 -8.35
C GLY A 22 -12.05 5.98 -7.46
N GLN A 23 -12.40 5.32 -6.36
CA GLN A 23 -13.46 5.78 -5.46
C GLN A 23 -12.94 5.96 -4.05
N THR A 24 -13.40 7.02 -3.38
CA THR A 24 -13.10 7.24 -1.97
C THR A 24 -13.63 6.09 -1.13
N THR A 25 -12.84 5.62 -0.18
CA THR A 25 -13.21 4.52 0.69
C THR A 25 -12.93 4.87 2.15
N PRO A 26 -13.77 4.39 3.10
CA PRO A 26 -13.45 4.47 4.51
C PRO A 26 -12.50 3.38 4.99
N GLY A 27 -12.02 2.52 4.09
CA GLY A 27 -11.10 1.43 4.43
C GLY A 27 -9.85 1.92 5.12
N ARG A 28 -9.43 1.19 6.16
CA ARG A 28 -8.25 1.49 6.96
C ARG A 28 -7.46 0.22 7.19
N ALA A 29 -6.27 0.37 7.72
CA ALA A 29 -5.44 -0.77 8.08
C ALA A 29 -4.77 -0.56 9.44
N LYS A 30 -4.61 -1.66 10.16
CA LYS A 30 -3.72 -1.73 11.32
C LYS A 30 -2.41 -2.32 10.82
N LEU A 31 -1.31 -1.66 11.11
CA LEU A 31 0.01 -1.98 10.55
C LEU A 31 0.97 -2.33 11.68
N ALA A 32 1.81 -3.34 11.45
CA ALA A 32 2.91 -3.65 12.35
C ALA A 32 4.19 -3.77 11.52
N PHE A 33 5.21 -3.02 11.91
CA PHE A 33 6.48 -2.96 11.17
C PHE A 33 7.58 -3.63 11.97
N PHE A 34 8.39 -4.44 11.28
CA PHE A 34 9.56 -5.10 11.84
C PHE A 34 10.77 -4.78 10.96
N GLN A 35 11.84 -4.28 11.56
CA GLN A 35 13.06 -4.06 10.82
C GLN A 35 13.86 -5.36 10.76
N LEU A 36 14.10 -5.86 9.56
CA LEU A 36 14.82 -7.10 9.31
C LEU A 36 16.08 -6.81 8.47
N GLY A 37 17.13 -6.30 9.13
CA GLY A 37 18.32 -5.89 8.39
C GLY A 37 18.05 -4.71 7.47
N GLN A 38 18.21 -4.89 6.17
CA GLN A 38 18.03 -3.83 5.18
C GLN A 38 16.60 -3.71 4.65
N VAL A 39 15.69 -4.57 5.09
CA VAL A 39 14.30 -4.52 4.67
C VAL A 39 13.39 -4.41 5.89
N SER A 40 12.20 -3.84 5.68
CA SER A 40 11.14 -3.82 6.69
C SER A 40 10.05 -4.79 6.28
N LEU A 41 9.60 -5.60 7.24
CA LEU A 41 8.41 -6.42 7.07
C LEU A 41 7.23 -5.64 7.63
N GLU A 42 6.16 -5.53 6.85
CA GLU A 42 4.92 -4.89 7.28
C GLU A 42 3.80 -5.94 7.33
N LEU A 43 3.19 -6.10 8.50
CA LEU A 43 1.97 -6.91 8.62
C LEU A 43 0.77 -5.97 8.55
N ILE A 44 -0.25 -6.36 7.78
CA ILE A 44 -1.40 -5.50 7.51
C ILE A 44 -2.67 -6.23 7.87
N GLU A 45 -3.48 -5.62 8.74
CA GLU A 45 -4.83 -6.07 9.06
C GLU A 45 -5.82 -5.03 8.54
N PRO A 46 -6.62 -5.37 7.50
CA PRO A 46 -7.61 -4.42 7.00
C PRO A 46 -8.76 -4.24 7.96
N VAL A 47 -9.27 -3.01 8.04
CA VAL A 47 -10.42 -2.66 8.88
C VAL A 47 -11.32 -1.66 8.14
N GLY A 48 -12.62 -1.83 8.28
CA GLY A 48 -13.59 -0.76 8.06
C GLY A 48 -13.96 -0.40 6.64
N GLY A 49 -13.81 -1.23 5.65
CA GLY A 49 -14.35 -0.93 4.32
C GLY A 49 -13.48 -1.44 3.17
N PRO A 50 -13.92 -1.21 1.93
CA PRO A 50 -13.21 -1.73 0.77
C PRO A 50 -11.78 -1.17 0.67
N SER A 51 -10.85 -2.04 0.32
CA SER A 51 -9.46 -1.69 0.09
C SER A 51 -8.77 -2.83 -0.66
N THR A 52 -7.61 -2.54 -1.23
CA THR A 52 -6.79 -3.59 -1.82
C THR A 52 -6.33 -4.60 -0.76
N TRP A 53 -6.19 -4.18 0.50
CA TRP A 53 -5.84 -5.09 1.60
C TRP A 53 -6.96 -6.10 1.86
N GLN A 54 -8.21 -5.63 1.93
CA GLN A 54 -9.37 -6.49 2.15
C GLN A 54 -9.59 -7.42 0.95
N GLU A 55 -9.45 -6.88 -0.26
CA GLU A 55 -9.57 -7.65 -1.51
C GLU A 55 -8.60 -8.83 -1.54
N GLN A 56 -7.34 -8.58 -1.21
CA GLN A 56 -6.30 -9.62 -1.20
C GLN A 56 -6.61 -10.69 -0.15
N LEU A 57 -7.00 -10.26 1.04
CA LEU A 57 -7.33 -11.18 2.13
C LEU A 57 -8.53 -12.07 1.77
N ASP A 58 -9.57 -11.48 1.17
CA ASP A 58 -10.76 -12.22 0.76
C ASP A 58 -10.45 -13.23 -0.35
N ALA A 59 -9.59 -12.86 -1.29
CA ALA A 59 -9.28 -13.69 -2.46
C ALA A 59 -8.27 -14.80 -2.15
N HIS A 60 -7.29 -14.54 -1.30
CA HIS A 60 -6.13 -15.41 -1.12
C HIS A 60 -5.85 -15.81 0.34
N GLY A 61 -6.57 -15.24 1.31
CA GLY A 61 -6.25 -15.41 2.72
C GLY A 61 -4.95 -14.70 3.08
N GLU A 62 -4.31 -15.14 4.15
CA GLU A 62 -3.01 -14.57 4.54
C GLU A 62 -1.98 -14.85 3.45
N SER A 63 -1.35 -13.80 2.95
CA SER A 63 -0.46 -13.89 1.80
C SER A 63 0.40 -12.63 1.70
N ILE A 64 1.39 -12.63 0.81
CA ILE A 64 2.19 -11.44 0.53
C ILE A 64 1.32 -10.48 -0.28
N HIS A 65 1.14 -9.27 0.23
CA HIS A 65 0.33 -8.25 -0.44
C HIS A 65 1.14 -7.45 -1.47
N HIS A 66 2.31 -6.96 -1.08
CA HIS A 66 3.07 -6.07 -1.96
C HIS A 66 4.56 -6.07 -1.65
N ILE A 67 5.32 -5.50 -2.59
CA ILE A 67 6.71 -5.10 -2.42
C ILE A 67 6.75 -3.59 -2.60
N ALA A 68 7.41 -2.87 -1.70
CA ALA A 68 7.43 -1.41 -1.68
C ALA A 68 8.77 -0.83 -2.10
N PHE A 69 8.71 0.32 -2.77
CA PHE A 69 9.86 1.08 -3.19
C PHE A 69 9.68 2.56 -2.84
N HIS A 70 10.71 3.19 -2.28
CA HIS A 70 10.73 4.64 -2.14
C HIS A 70 11.12 5.26 -3.46
N ILE A 71 10.32 6.23 -3.93
CA ILE A 71 10.55 6.91 -5.21
C ILE A 71 10.37 8.42 -5.06
N GLN A 72 10.64 9.16 -6.12
CA GLN A 72 10.31 10.56 -6.27
C GLN A 72 9.55 10.76 -7.56
N GLY A 73 8.60 11.70 -7.57
CA GLY A 73 7.78 11.96 -8.76
C GLY A 73 6.65 10.96 -8.92
N MET A 74 5.80 10.85 -7.92
CA MET A 74 4.70 9.87 -7.87
C MET A 74 3.87 9.86 -9.15
N GLN A 75 3.39 11.03 -9.61
CA GLN A 75 2.48 11.07 -10.76
C GLN A 75 3.17 10.59 -12.05
N ASP A 76 4.41 11.01 -12.27
CA ASP A 76 5.16 10.59 -13.47
C ASP A 76 5.40 9.07 -13.46
N LYS A 77 5.69 8.50 -12.30
CA LYS A 77 5.87 7.06 -12.15
C LYS A 77 4.57 6.30 -12.39
N LEU A 78 3.45 6.81 -11.85
CA LEU A 78 2.14 6.19 -12.07
C LEU A 78 1.74 6.22 -13.54
N ASP A 79 1.99 7.32 -14.22
CA ASP A 79 1.69 7.44 -15.64
C ASP A 79 2.52 6.46 -16.48
N LEU A 80 3.81 6.37 -16.19
CA LEU A 80 4.71 5.44 -16.88
C LEU A 80 4.27 3.98 -16.67
N LEU A 81 3.93 3.62 -15.45
CA LEU A 81 3.49 2.26 -15.15
C LEU A 81 2.16 1.94 -15.83
N ALA A 82 1.22 2.88 -15.83
CA ALA A 82 -0.07 2.69 -16.50
C ALA A 82 0.11 2.48 -18.01
N GLU A 83 1.00 3.24 -18.65
CA GLU A 83 1.34 3.08 -20.07
C GLU A 83 1.89 1.68 -20.37
N ASN A 84 2.48 1.03 -19.38
CA ASN A 84 3.07 -0.29 -19.53
C ASN A 84 2.18 -1.40 -18.96
N GLY A 85 0.89 -1.14 -18.76
CA GLY A 85 -0.07 -2.15 -18.34
C GLY A 85 -0.06 -2.47 -16.85
N ILE A 86 0.49 -1.56 -16.03
CA ILE A 86 0.53 -1.72 -14.57
C ILE A 86 -0.28 -0.57 -13.96
N PRO A 87 -1.60 -0.73 -13.82
CA PRO A 87 -2.49 0.36 -13.42
C PRO A 87 -2.48 0.62 -11.92
N LEU A 88 -2.85 1.85 -11.55
CA LEU A 88 -3.09 2.23 -10.17
C LEU A 88 -4.33 1.50 -9.63
N VAL A 89 -4.23 0.95 -8.42
CA VAL A 89 -5.35 0.29 -7.75
C VAL A 89 -5.81 1.08 -6.53
N GLN A 90 -4.88 1.57 -5.73
CA GLN A 90 -5.20 2.31 -4.51
C GLN A 90 -4.12 3.34 -4.25
N ARG A 91 -4.53 4.50 -3.73
CA ARG A 91 -3.61 5.52 -3.28
C ARG A 91 -4.12 6.17 -2.02
N GLY A 92 -3.22 6.76 -1.25
CA GLY A 92 -3.59 7.47 -0.03
C GLY A 92 -2.47 8.35 0.46
N GLU A 93 -2.82 9.14 1.48
CA GLU A 93 -1.91 10.09 2.13
C GLU A 93 -1.59 9.62 3.54
N TYR A 94 -0.40 9.94 3.99
CA TYR A 94 0.00 9.80 5.39
C TYR A 94 0.80 11.05 5.78
N LYS A 95 0.99 11.25 7.07
CA LYS A 95 1.76 12.41 7.54
C LYS A 95 3.19 12.32 7.01
N GLY A 96 3.56 13.29 6.18
CA GLY A 96 4.90 13.37 5.60
C GLY A 96 5.04 12.73 4.22
N GLY A 97 3.96 12.21 3.62
CA GLY A 97 4.08 11.64 2.29
C GLY A 97 2.82 10.98 1.77
N ARG A 98 3.00 10.10 0.80
CA ARG A 98 1.91 9.41 0.10
C ARG A 98 2.36 8.05 -0.39
N TYR A 99 1.38 7.20 -0.64
CA TYR A 99 1.63 5.88 -1.22
C TYR A 99 0.68 5.60 -2.38
N ALA A 100 1.07 4.64 -3.20
CA ALA A 100 0.21 4.12 -4.25
C ALA A 100 0.51 2.64 -4.46
N TYR A 101 -0.55 1.83 -4.61
CA TYR A 101 -0.43 0.45 -5.04
C TYR A 101 -0.75 0.36 -6.52
N VAL A 102 0.10 -0.32 -7.26
CA VAL A 102 -0.10 -0.58 -8.69
C VAL A 102 -0.14 -2.09 -8.93
N ASP A 103 -0.99 -2.52 -9.86
CA ASP A 103 -1.19 -3.94 -10.12
C ASP A 103 -0.12 -4.47 -11.09
N GLY A 104 0.96 -4.97 -10.53
CA GLY A 104 2.03 -5.62 -11.28
C GLY A 104 1.91 -7.15 -11.35
N VAL A 105 0.79 -7.73 -10.92
CA VAL A 105 0.66 -9.19 -10.81
C VAL A 105 0.87 -9.91 -12.14
N ALA A 106 0.25 -9.43 -13.21
CA ALA A 106 0.35 -10.09 -14.52
C ALA A 106 1.77 -10.09 -15.08
N GLN A 107 2.52 -9.00 -14.86
CA GLN A 107 3.84 -8.82 -15.47
C GLN A 107 4.99 -9.19 -14.54
N LEU A 108 4.81 -8.95 -13.25
CA LEU A 108 5.88 -9.07 -12.26
C LEU A 108 5.56 -10.07 -11.14
N GLY A 109 4.34 -10.58 -11.09
CA GLY A 109 3.93 -11.53 -10.07
C GLY A 109 3.59 -10.92 -8.72
N ALA A 110 3.52 -9.58 -8.62
CA ALA A 110 3.28 -8.91 -7.35
C ALA A 110 2.61 -7.56 -7.54
N VAL A 111 1.84 -7.14 -6.55
CA VAL A 111 1.43 -5.74 -6.40
C VAL A 111 2.65 -4.97 -5.93
N LEU A 112 2.87 -3.79 -6.49
CA LEU A 112 3.96 -2.92 -6.08
C LEU A 112 3.40 -1.73 -5.32
N GLU A 113 4.11 -1.30 -4.27
CA GLU A 113 3.81 -0.05 -3.58
C GLU A 113 4.87 0.97 -3.90
N LEU A 114 4.45 2.17 -4.28
CA LEU A 114 5.32 3.32 -4.42
C LEU A 114 5.12 4.21 -3.21
N LEU A 115 6.22 4.59 -2.57
CA LEU A 115 6.22 5.47 -1.41
C LEU A 115 7.00 6.73 -1.76
N GLU A 116 6.40 7.89 -1.50
CA GLU A 116 7.06 9.16 -1.72
C GLU A 116 6.91 10.02 -0.47
N ASN A 117 8.03 10.40 0.12
CA ASN A 117 8.05 11.30 1.27
C ASN A 117 8.33 12.73 0.83
N ASP A 118 7.79 13.69 1.59
CA ASP A 118 7.99 15.11 1.34
C ASP A 118 9.45 15.52 1.47
#